data_c68ba43dc94974700845007a1bb4962b
#
_entry.id   c68ba43dc94974700845007a1bb4962b
#
_cell.length_a   1.000
_cell.length_b   1.000
_cell.length_c   1.000
_cell.angle_alpha   90.00
_cell.angle_beta   90.00
_cell.angle_gamma   90.00
#
_symmetry.space_group_name_H-M   'P 1'
#
loop_
_entity.id
_entity.type
_entity.pdbx_description
1 polymer ?
#
loop_
_entity_poly.entity_id
_entity_poly.type
_entity_poly.pdbx_seq_one_letter_code
_entity_poly.pdbx_strand_id
1 'polypeptide(L)'
;MKLRGEFVVRQVLDSIVAVPVGQTALHFNGMVMLNAVSRVIWTCLEQETTPSAIVAALTDAFDVEASEAEADVMEFLEQLRGASLLEE
;
A
#
# COMPACT_ATOMS: atom_id res chain seq x y z
N MET A 1 -4.80 6.07 -9.71
CA MET A 1 -3.74 6.28 -8.71
C MET A 1 -2.79 5.10 -8.66
N LYS A 2 -1.56 5.34 -8.31
CA LYS A 2 -0.55 4.31 -8.11
C LYS A 2 0.54 4.85 -7.18
N LEU A 3 1.43 3.97 -6.72
CA LEU A 3 2.55 4.38 -5.89
C LEU A 3 3.49 5.29 -6.65
N ARG A 4 4.04 6.26 -5.94
CA ARG A 4 5.13 7.10 -6.45
C ARG A 4 6.42 6.53 -5.90
N GLY A 5 7.38 6.25 -6.79
CA GLY A 5 8.67 5.75 -6.41
C GLY A 5 8.79 4.24 -6.57
N GLU A 6 9.97 3.75 -6.26
CA GLU A 6 10.31 2.34 -6.40
C GLU A 6 10.60 1.73 -5.03
N PHE A 7 9.96 0.61 -4.75
CA PHE A 7 10.10 -0.10 -3.49
C PHE A 7 10.21 -1.59 -3.74
N VAL A 8 10.90 -2.28 -2.85
CA VAL A 8 10.93 -3.74 -2.82
C VAL A 8 10.26 -4.18 -1.54
N VAL A 9 9.29 -5.08 -1.65
CA VAL A 9 8.60 -5.62 -0.47
C VAL A 9 9.34 -6.86 -0.01
N ARG A 10 9.65 -6.89 1.28
CA ARG A 10 10.38 -8.01 1.89
C ARG A 10 9.70 -8.44 3.17
N GLN A 11 9.83 -9.73 3.47
CA GLN A 11 9.41 -10.25 4.75
C GLN A 11 10.65 -10.43 5.61
N VAL A 12 10.63 -9.81 6.80
CA VAL A 12 11.73 -9.87 7.77
C VAL A 12 11.14 -10.41 9.06
N LEU A 13 11.41 -11.68 9.37
CA LEU A 13 10.78 -12.40 10.48
C LEU A 13 9.26 -12.38 10.28
N ASP A 14 8.51 -11.82 11.22
CA ASP A 14 7.04 -11.76 11.14
C ASP A 14 6.54 -10.45 10.53
N SER A 15 7.45 -9.59 10.08
CA SER A 15 7.10 -8.28 9.55
C SER A 15 7.23 -8.24 8.04
N ILE A 16 6.34 -7.48 7.41
CA ILE A 16 6.40 -7.21 5.97
C ILE A 16 6.77 -5.73 5.83
N VAL A 17 7.81 -5.45 5.04
CA VAL A 17 8.28 -4.07 4.87
C VAL A 17 8.45 -3.75 3.40
N ALA A 18 8.13 -2.51 3.03
CA ALA A 18 8.44 -1.95 1.72
C ALA A 18 9.66 -1.06 1.89
N VAL A 19 10.73 -1.39 1.17
CA VAL A 19 12.02 -0.70 1.28
C VAL A 19 12.26 0.09 0.00
N PRO A 20 12.53 1.40 0.11
CA PRO A 20 12.81 2.21 -1.07
C PRO A 20 14.11 1.78 -1.74
N VAL A 21 14.14 1.81 -3.06
CA VAL A 21 15.33 1.47 -3.85
C VAL A 21 15.56 2.52 -4.91
N GLY A 22 16.76 2.51 -5.50
CA GLY A 22 17.10 3.43 -6.59
C GLY A 22 16.98 4.88 -6.17
N GLN A 23 16.43 5.69 -7.05
CA GLN A 23 16.25 7.14 -6.81
C GLN A 23 15.34 7.41 -5.60
N THR A 24 14.38 6.54 -5.37
CA THR A 24 13.45 6.69 -4.24
C THR A 24 14.21 6.66 -2.91
N ALA A 25 15.24 5.82 -2.81
CA ALA A 25 16.05 5.72 -1.60
C ALA A 25 16.79 7.01 -1.26
N LEU A 26 16.99 7.90 -2.25
CA LEU A 26 17.67 9.17 -2.04
C LEU A 26 16.73 10.23 -1.43
N HIS A 27 15.42 10.05 -1.60
CA HIS A 27 14.42 11.06 -1.21
C HIS A 27 13.48 10.58 -0.11
N PHE A 28 13.34 9.29 0.08
CA PHE A 28 12.50 8.72 1.11
C PHE A 28 13.37 8.02 2.14
N ASN A 29 13.32 8.52 3.36
CA ASN A 29 14.16 8.02 4.45
C ASN A 29 13.33 7.09 5.33
N GLY A 30 13.66 5.80 5.30
CA GLY A 30 12.98 4.81 6.10
C GLY A 30 12.33 3.72 5.26
N MET A 31 11.35 3.05 5.85
CA MET A 31 10.62 1.97 5.20
C MET A 31 9.16 2.03 5.63
N VAL A 32 8.30 1.39 4.85
CA VAL A 32 6.87 1.34 5.15
C VAL A 32 6.53 -0.04 5.71
N MET A 33 5.98 -0.07 6.92
CA MET A 33 5.55 -1.34 7.53
C MET A 33 4.19 -1.72 6.98
N LEU A 34 4.05 -2.99 6.60
CA LEU A 34 2.82 -3.51 6.03
C LEU A 34 2.31 -4.68 6.88
N ASN A 35 0.99 -4.82 6.96
CA ASN A 35 0.36 -6.03 7.49
C ASN A 35 -0.31 -6.76 6.31
N ALA A 36 -1.03 -7.83 6.59
CA ALA A 36 -1.65 -8.64 5.53
C ALA A 36 -2.61 -7.81 4.67
N VAL A 37 -3.38 -6.93 5.29
CA VAL A 37 -4.36 -6.08 4.59
C VAL A 37 -3.63 -5.02 3.75
N SER A 38 -2.73 -4.27 4.36
CA SER A 38 -2.02 -3.21 3.64
C SER A 38 -1.09 -3.77 2.57
N ARG A 39 -0.65 -5.01 2.70
CA ARG A 39 0.13 -5.68 1.66
C ARG A 39 -0.70 -5.84 0.37
N VAL A 40 -1.98 -6.20 0.51
CA VAL A 40 -2.86 -6.32 -0.65
C VAL A 40 -3.08 -4.94 -1.28
N ILE A 41 -3.32 -3.91 -0.46
CA ILE A 41 -3.51 -2.54 -0.96
C ILE A 41 -2.25 -2.09 -1.70
N TRP A 42 -1.08 -2.33 -1.12
CA TRP A 42 0.20 -1.98 -1.74
C TRP A 42 0.37 -2.65 -3.10
N THR A 43 0.05 -3.94 -3.19
CA THR A 43 0.16 -4.69 -4.44
C THR A 43 -0.74 -4.10 -5.53
N CYS A 44 -1.96 -3.70 -5.17
CA CYS A 44 -2.86 -3.03 -6.12
C CYS A 44 -2.25 -1.73 -6.64
N LEU A 45 -1.59 -0.99 -5.77
CA LEU A 45 -1.01 0.31 -6.09
C LEU A 45 0.28 0.23 -6.89
N GLU A 46 0.83 -0.95 -7.08
CA GLU A 46 2.00 -1.13 -7.94
C GLU A 46 1.66 -0.88 -9.41
N GLN A 47 0.38 -0.87 -9.75
CA GLN A 47 -0.12 -0.51 -11.06
C GLN A 47 -1.24 0.50 -10.90
N GLU A 48 -1.63 1.13 -11.99
CA GLU A 48 -2.74 2.08 -11.95
C GLU A 48 -4.01 1.42 -11.45
N THR A 49 -4.65 2.00 -10.46
CA THR A 49 -5.84 1.43 -9.83
C THR A 49 -6.75 2.52 -9.28
N THR A 50 -7.86 2.11 -8.69
CA THR A 50 -8.83 3.02 -8.06
C THR A 50 -9.16 2.51 -6.66
N PRO A 51 -9.66 3.38 -5.76
CA PRO A 51 -10.10 2.92 -4.44
C PRO A 51 -11.13 1.80 -4.51
N SER A 52 -12.09 1.87 -5.43
CA SER A 52 -13.10 0.82 -5.51
C SER A 52 -12.53 -0.52 -5.97
N ALA A 53 -11.53 -0.50 -6.87
CA ALA A 53 -10.85 -1.72 -7.29
C ALA A 53 -10.05 -2.33 -6.13
N ILE A 54 -9.44 -1.48 -5.31
CA ILE A 54 -8.68 -1.94 -4.13
C ILE A 54 -9.63 -2.56 -3.10
N VAL A 55 -10.78 -1.93 -2.86
CA VAL A 55 -11.79 -2.49 -1.94
C VAL A 55 -12.26 -3.86 -2.44
N ALA A 56 -12.50 -4.00 -3.74
CA ALA A 56 -12.90 -5.28 -4.32
C ALA A 56 -11.83 -6.36 -4.10
N ALA A 57 -10.55 -5.98 -4.24
CA ALA A 57 -9.45 -6.91 -3.99
C ALA A 57 -9.41 -7.36 -2.53
N LEU A 58 -9.69 -6.46 -1.58
CA LEU A 58 -9.71 -6.80 -0.17
C LEU A 58 -10.87 -7.72 0.17
N THR A 59 -12.07 -7.44 -0.33
CA THR A 59 -13.23 -8.30 -0.05
C THR A 59 -13.10 -9.66 -0.71
N ASP A 60 -12.32 -9.76 -1.78
CA ASP A 60 -12.01 -11.03 -2.44
C ASP A 60 -10.96 -11.82 -1.66
N ALA A 61 -9.98 -11.15 -1.08
CA ALA A 61 -8.87 -11.79 -0.38
C ALA A 61 -9.20 -12.15 1.08
N PHE A 62 -10.09 -11.39 1.71
CA PHE A 62 -10.41 -11.54 3.13
C PHE A 62 -11.92 -11.59 3.34
N ASP A 63 -12.32 -12.24 4.41
CA ASP A 63 -13.72 -12.29 4.82
C ASP A 63 -14.04 -11.05 5.66
N VAL A 64 -14.20 -9.90 4.97
CA VAL A 64 -14.48 -8.62 5.61
C VAL A 64 -15.66 -7.93 4.93
N GLU A 65 -16.37 -7.10 5.69
CA GLU A 65 -17.46 -6.28 5.17
C GLU A 65 -16.88 -5.20 4.26
N ALA A 66 -17.64 -4.83 3.22
CA ALA A 66 -17.20 -3.80 2.29
C ALA A 66 -16.92 -2.47 2.98
N SER A 67 -17.74 -2.11 3.98
CA SER A 67 -17.55 -0.85 4.73
C SER A 67 -16.25 -0.85 5.51
N GLU A 68 -15.87 -2.00 6.09
CA GLU A 68 -14.61 -2.13 6.81
C GLU A 68 -13.43 -2.04 5.84
N ALA A 69 -13.54 -2.71 4.69
CA ALA A 69 -12.50 -2.65 3.66
C ALA A 69 -12.32 -1.21 3.15
N GLU A 70 -13.42 -0.49 2.94
CA GLU A 70 -13.35 0.91 2.52
C GLU A 70 -12.61 1.77 3.55
N ALA A 71 -12.90 1.58 4.84
CA ALA A 71 -12.23 2.33 5.90
C ALA A 71 -10.74 2.04 5.92
N ASP A 72 -10.36 0.78 5.79
CA ASP A 72 -8.94 0.38 5.77
C ASP A 72 -8.21 0.97 4.57
N VAL A 73 -8.85 0.93 3.39
CA VAL A 73 -8.27 1.50 2.18
C VAL A 73 -8.06 3.00 2.32
N MET A 74 -9.08 3.72 2.78
CA MET A 74 -8.99 5.18 2.90
C MET A 74 -7.92 5.58 3.92
N GLU A 75 -7.82 4.88 5.04
CA GLU A 75 -6.80 5.15 6.04
C GLU A 75 -5.40 4.96 5.49
N PHE A 76 -5.16 3.85 4.79
CA PHE A 76 -3.85 3.57 4.24
C PHE A 76 -3.47 4.55 3.12
N LEU A 77 -4.44 4.88 2.24
CA LEU A 77 -4.20 5.87 1.20
C LEU A 77 -3.86 7.24 1.79
N GLU A 78 -4.49 7.60 2.90
CA GLU A 78 -4.18 8.85 3.59
C GLU A 78 -2.75 8.86 4.14
N GLN A 79 -2.30 7.74 4.71
CA GLN A 79 -0.92 7.60 5.17
C GLN A 79 0.06 7.78 4.01
N LEU A 80 -0.20 7.13 2.88
CA LEU A 80 0.67 7.23 1.71
C LEU A 80 0.68 8.63 1.13
N ARG A 81 -0.50 9.28 1.11
CA ARG A 81 -0.62 10.65 0.62
C ARG A 81 0.18 11.62 1.50
N GLY A 82 0.08 11.43 2.83
CA GLY A 82 0.85 12.23 3.77
C GLY A 82 2.36 12.07 3.64
N ALA A 83 2.81 10.92 3.15
CA ALA A 83 4.24 10.64 2.90
C ALA A 83 4.65 10.96 1.47
N SER A 84 3.75 11.51 0.66
CA SER A 84 3.99 11.83 -0.76
C SER A 84 4.31 10.60 -1.61
N LEU A 85 3.71 9.48 -1.28
CA LEU A 85 3.94 8.20 -1.96
C LEU A 85 2.83 7.81 -2.93
N LEU A 86 1.85 8.68 -3.17
CA LEU A 86 0.78 8.42 -4.13
C LEU A 86 0.86 9.35 -5.32
N GLU A 87 0.69 8.77 -6.50
CA GLU A 87 0.45 9.49 -7.76
C GLU A 87 -1.02 9.37 -8.09
N GLU A 88 -1.71 10.50 -8.14
CA GLU A 88 -3.15 10.51 -8.40
C GLU A 88 -3.54 11.08 -9.73
#